data_3118a7220d6d473cd6014c62059e5b76
#
_entry.id   3118a7220d6d473cd6014c62059e5b76
#
_cell.length_a   1.000
_cell.length_b   1.000
_cell.length_c   1.000
_cell.angle_alpha   90.00
_cell.angle_beta   90.00
_cell.angle_gamma   90.00
#
_symmetry.space_group_name_H-M   'P 1'
#
loop_
_entity.id
_entity.type
_entity.pdbx_description
1 polymer ?
#
loop_
_entity_poly.entity_id
_entity_poly.type
_entity_poly.pdbx_seq_one_letter_code
_entity_poly.pdbx_strand_id
1 'polypeptide(L)'
;MRRVAKYQPYPDHPERFEVWPQLLCSNSLTGHCYWEVEWTGWVWISVAYKKIWRHGLSPQGQFGANQHSWSLECSPRGYYVLHDNKSVDLHTLSSTDPRRVAVYVNYPAGTVTFYRITTDTPVHLHTFKTTFTEPLFPGFGLGLWRGFFSGSSSVHLCSTAGEASV
;
A
#
# COMPACT_ATOMS: atom_id res chain seq x y z
N MET A 1 0.52 -3.61 10.63
CA MET A 1 -0.93 -3.32 10.68
C MET A 1 -1.72 -4.62 10.61
N ARG A 2 -2.74 -4.80 11.44
CA ARG A 2 -3.58 -6.01 11.48
C ARG A 2 -5.02 -5.65 11.81
N ARG A 3 -5.96 -6.28 11.12
CA ARG A 3 -7.38 -6.18 11.47
C ARG A 3 -7.68 -7.02 12.71
N VAL A 4 -8.42 -6.47 13.66
CA VAL A 4 -8.93 -7.18 14.85
C VAL A 4 -10.45 -7.16 14.85
N ALA A 5 -11.06 -8.24 15.34
CA ALA A 5 -12.54 -8.36 15.39
C ALA A 5 -13.15 -7.48 16.50
N LYS A 6 -12.39 -7.21 17.56
CA LYS A 6 -12.85 -6.41 18.70
C LYS A 6 -12.58 -4.93 18.45
N TYR A 7 -13.60 -4.10 18.69
CA TYR A 7 -13.44 -2.64 18.69
C TYR A 7 -12.32 -2.22 19.66
N GLN A 8 -11.41 -1.38 19.18
CA GLN A 8 -10.33 -0.80 19.98
C GLN A 8 -10.64 0.67 20.17
N PRO A 9 -10.94 1.13 21.40
CA PRO A 9 -11.14 2.54 21.65
C PRO A 9 -9.80 3.28 21.54
N TYR A 10 -9.76 4.32 20.74
CA TYR A 10 -8.62 5.22 20.63
C TYR A 10 -9.12 6.65 20.37
N PRO A 11 -8.36 7.68 20.78
CA PRO A 11 -8.75 9.08 20.59
C PRO A 11 -9.00 9.39 19.12
N ASP A 12 -9.95 10.25 18.85
CA ASP A 12 -10.16 10.79 17.52
C ASP A 12 -8.99 11.68 17.10
N HIS A 13 -8.68 11.68 15.80
CA HIS A 13 -7.58 12.48 15.26
C HIS A 13 -7.92 12.94 13.84
N PRO A 14 -7.72 14.22 13.50
CA PRO A 14 -8.09 14.78 12.20
C PRO A 14 -7.34 14.17 11.01
N GLU A 15 -6.18 13.59 11.23
CA GLU A 15 -5.42 12.88 10.18
C GLU A 15 -5.85 11.42 10.00
N ARG A 16 -6.84 10.94 10.76
CA ARG A 16 -7.35 9.57 10.62
C ARG A 16 -8.27 9.46 9.41
N PHE A 17 -8.18 8.33 8.72
CA PHE A 17 -9.21 7.95 7.75
C PHE A 17 -10.46 7.46 8.48
N GLU A 18 -11.57 8.13 8.29
CA GLU A 18 -12.82 7.84 9.02
C GLU A 18 -13.41 6.48 8.62
N VAL A 19 -13.39 6.14 7.35
CA VAL A 19 -14.12 5.00 6.80
C VAL A 19 -13.19 3.97 6.19
N TRP A 20 -12.22 4.40 5.39
CA TRP A 20 -11.27 3.49 4.78
C TRP A 20 -10.30 2.96 5.83
N PRO A 21 -10.18 1.61 6.02
CA PRO A 21 -9.27 1.04 7.00
C PRO A 21 -7.81 1.11 6.49
N GLN A 22 -7.28 2.31 6.45
CA GLN A 22 -5.95 2.61 5.93
C GLN A 22 -5.23 3.64 6.80
N LEU A 23 -3.92 3.72 6.65
CA LEU A 23 -3.06 4.67 7.35
C LEU A 23 -1.95 5.18 6.43
N LEU A 24 -1.41 6.35 6.75
CA LEU A 24 -0.11 6.82 6.26
C LEU A 24 0.92 6.75 7.38
N CYS A 25 2.16 6.42 7.01
CA CYS A 25 3.31 6.56 7.92
C CYS A 25 3.64 8.03 8.16
N SER A 26 4.35 8.31 9.24
CA SER A 26 4.72 9.68 9.60
C SER A 26 5.92 10.22 8.83
N ASN A 27 6.81 9.34 8.38
CA ASN A 27 8.04 9.72 7.70
C ASN A 27 7.81 9.93 6.21
N SER A 28 8.24 11.07 5.69
CA SER A 28 8.19 11.36 4.26
C SER A 28 9.29 10.64 3.50
N LEU A 29 8.96 10.24 2.29
CA LEU A 29 9.90 9.63 1.35
C LEU A 29 10.59 10.72 0.53
N THR A 30 11.91 10.79 0.63
CA THR A 30 12.76 11.70 -0.13
C THR A 30 13.93 10.92 -0.74
N GLY A 31 14.36 11.30 -1.94
CA GLY A 31 15.47 10.62 -2.61
C GLY A 31 15.10 9.21 -3.06
N HIS A 32 15.90 8.22 -2.65
CA HIS A 32 15.74 6.82 -2.99
C HIS A 32 15.31 6.05 -1.74
N CYS A 33 14.13 5.45 -1.76
CA CYS A 33 13.59 4.71 -0.62
C CYS A 33 13.16 3.31 -1.06
N TYR A 34 13.50 2.31 -0.27
CA TYR A 34 13.15 0.92 -0.50
C TYR A 34 12.66 0.29 0.79
N TRP A 35 11.58 -0.48 0.71
CA TRP A 35 11.11 -1.31 1.83
C TRP A 35 10.37 -2.54 1.33
N GLU A 36 10.30 -3.54 2.18
CA GLU A 36 9.60 -4.79 1.92
C GLU A 36 8.49 -5.03 2.92
N VAL A 37 7.47 -5.72 2.47
CA VAL A 37 6.24 -5.96 3.21
C VAL A 37 5.82 -7.41 3.04
N GLU A 38 5.58 -8.09 4.15
CA GLU A 38 4.82 -9.34 4.19
C GLU A 38 3.34 -9.02 4.40
N TRP A 39 2.48 -9.73 3.68
CA TRP A 39 1.05 -9.47 3.73
C TRP A 39 0.21 -10.75 3.78
N THR A 40 -0.99 -10.64 4.34
CA THR A 40 -2.01 -11.71 4.30
C THR A 40 -3.38 -11.11 4.00
N GLY A 41 -4.27 -11.92 3.44
CA GLY A 41 -5.63 -11.52 3.14
C GLY A 41 -5.72 -10.56 1.96
N TRP A 42 -6.35 -9.42 2.15
CA TRP A 42 -6.55 -8.38 1.14
C TRP A 42 -6.00 -7.05 1.65
N VAL A 43 -4.98 -6.52 0.98
CA VAL A 43 -4.27 -5.32 1.44
C VAL A 43 -3.94 -4.39 0.29
N TRP A 44 -3.78 -3.11 0.60
CA TRP A 44 -3.19 -2.10 -0.28
C TRP A 44 -1.85 -1.66 0.28
N ILE A 45 -0.83 -1.65 -0.58
CA ILE A 45 0.51 -1.14 -0.27
C ILE A 45 0.74 0.04 -1.20
N SER A 46 0.92 1.22 -0.62
CA SER A 46 0.75 2.47 -1.36
C SER A 46 1.81 3.50 -1.00
N VAL A 47 1.97 4.46 -1.90
CA VAL A 47 2.54 5.76 -1.58
C VAL A 47 1.51 6.83 -1.89
N ALA A 48 1.44 7.86 -1.06
CA ALA A 48 0.46 8.92 -1.25
C ALA A 48 0.96 10.27 -0.76
N TYR A 49 0.37 11.33 -1.29
CA TYR A 49 0.51 12.68 -0.72
C TYR A 49 -0.26 12.77 0.60
N LYS A 50 0.26 13.58 1.54
CA LYS A 50 -0.39 13.77 2.85
C LYS A 50 -1.80 14.37 2.73
N LYS A 51 -2.08 15.13 1.68
CA LYS A 51 -3.38 15.77 1.41
C LYS A 51 -4.49 14.82 0.94
N ILE A 52 -4.23 13.51 0.79
CA ILE A 52 -5.28 12.55 0.46
C ILE A 52 -6.48 12.70 1.40
N TRP A 53 -7.70 12.65 0.83
CA TRP A 53 -8.93 12.89 1.58
C TRP A 53 -9.14 11.90 2.73
N ARG A 54 -9.67 12.37 3.86
CA ARG A 54 -9.79 11.55 5.09
C ARG A 54 -11.24 11.20 5.46
N HIS A 55 -12.21 11.92 4.90
CA HIS A 55 -13.59 11.89 5.38
C HIS A 55 -14.51 11.10 4.46
N GLY A 56 -15.43 10.31 5.07
CA GLY A 56 -16.48 9.60 4.37
C GLY A 56 -16.01 8.51 3.39
N LEU A 57 -16.95 7.96 2.63
CA LEU A 57 -16.75 6.88 1.64
C LEU A 57 -16.36 7.40 0.24
N SER A 58 -15.75 8.55 0.15
CA SER A 58 -15.32 9.08 -1.15
C SER A 58 -14.15 8.28 -1.73
N PRO A 59 -14.14 7.97 -3.04
CA PRO A 59 -12.96 7.45 -3.74
C PRO A 59 -11.73 8.34 -3.58
N GLN A 60 -11.92 9.64 -3.33
CA GLN A 60 -10.83 10.59 -3.08
C GLN A 60 -9.99 10.24 -1.84
N GLY A 61 -10.53 9.44 -0.92
CA GLY A 61 -9.82 8.96 0.26
C GLY A 61 -9.25 7.55 0.12
N GLN A 62 -9.69 6.77 -0.86
CA GLN A 62 -9.21 5.39 -1.04
C GLN A 62 -7.88 5.37 -1.79
N PHE A 63 -6.91 4.58 -1.30
CA PHE A 63 -5.65 4.40 -2.00
C PHE A 63 -5.86 3.85 -3.41
N GLY A 64 -5.24 4.51 -4.40
CA GLY A 64 -5.29 4.15 -5.81
C GLY A 64 -6.52 4.68 -6.56
N ALA A 65 -7.59 5.09 -5.88
CA ALA A 65 -8.79 5.59 -6.53
C ALA A 65 -8.78 7.10 -6.82
N ASN A 66 -7.64 7.75 -6.69
CA ASN A 66 -7.46 9.19 -6.85
C ASN A 66 -6.07 9.53 -7.39
N GLN A 67 -5.85 10.79 -7.74
CA GLN A 67 -4.57 11.30 -8.27
C GLN A 67 -3.49 11.51 -7.21
N HIS A 68 -3.81 11.31 -5.93
CA HIS A 68 -2.91 11.57 -4.80
C HIS A 68 -2.25 10.32 -4.24
N SER A 69 -2.50 9.16 -4.85
CA SER A 69 -1.97 7.88 -4.38
C SER A 69 -1.69 6.90 -5.52
N TRP A 70 -0.62 6.13 -5.37
CA TRP A 70 -0.19 5.03 -6.24
C TRP A 70 -0.17 3.76 -5.40
N SER A 71 -0.87 2.74 -5.83
CA SER A 71 -1.16 1.60 -4.98
C SER A 71 -0.97 0.26 -5.67
N LEU A 72 -0.45 -0.71 -4.93
CA LEU A 72 -0.50 -2.12 -5.23
C LEU A 72 -1.56 -2.77 -4.34
N GLU A 73 -2.60 -3.30 -4.93
CA GLU A 73 -3.55 -4.17 -4.28
C GLU A 73 -3.04 -5.61 -4.33
N CYS A 74 -2.92 -6.24 -3.16
CA CYS A 74 -2.50 -7.61 -3.00
C CYS A 74 -3.67 -8.43 -2.44
N SER A 75 -4.02 -9.50 -3.10
CA SER A 75 -5.12 -10.38 -2.71
C SER A 75 -4.80 -11.85 -3.00
N PRO A 76 -5.56 -12.82 -2.46
CA PRO A 76 -5.41 -14.21 -2.83
C PRO A 76 -5.59 -14.49 -4.34
N ARG A 77 -6.21 -13.57 -5.07
CA ARG A 77 -6.42 -13.67 -6.52
C ARG A 77 -5.24 -13.18 -7.35
N GLY A 78 -4.41 -12.29 -6.80
CA GLY A 78 -3.30 -11.70 -7.53
C GLY A 78 -3.00 -10.27 -7.12
N TYR A 79 -2.28 -9.60 -8.00
CA TYR A 79 -1.82 -8.24 -7.86
C TYR A 79 -2.50 -7.32 -8.87
N TYR A 80 -2.94 -6.17 -8.39
CA TYR A 80 -3.47 -5.08 -9.22
C TYR A 80 -2.76 -3.79 -8.86
N VAL A 81 -2.38 -2.98 -9.83
CA VAL A 81 -1.96 -1.61 -9.56
C VAL A 81 -3.09 -0.66 -9.84
N LEU A 82 -3.20 0.36 -8.98
CA LEU A 82 -4.26 1.35 -9.01
C LEU A 82 -3.69 2.77 -8.91
N HIS A 83 -4.15 3.65 -9.78
CA HIS A 83 -3.89 5.08 -9.72
C HIS A 83 -4.96 5.82 -10.51
N ASP A 84 -5.44 6.96 -10.00
CA ASP A 84 -6.44 7.82 -10.66
C ASP A 84 -7.69 7.05 -11.10
N ASN A 85 -8.18 6.17 -10.21
CA ASN A 85 -9.34 5.30 -10.44
C ASN A 85 -9.20 4.35 -11.65
N LYS A 86 -7.96 4.09 -12.10
CA LYS A 86 -7.63 3.08 -13.11
C LYS A 86 -6.93 1.93 -12.44
N SER A 87 -7.25 0.71 -12.87
CA SER A 87 -6.61 -0.52 -12.36
C SER A 87 -6.07 -1.34 -13.51
N VAL A 88 -4.92 -1.97 -13.28
CA VAL A 88 -4.29 -2.93 -14.20
C VAL A 88 -4.04 -4.22 -13.45
N ASP A 89 -4.53 -5.33 -13.99
CA ASP A 89 -4.23 -6.68 -13.51
C ASP A 89 -2.80 -7.05 -13.92
N LEU A 90 -1.99 -7.49 -12.97
CA LEU A 90 -0.58 -7.77 -13.21
C LEU A 90 -0.25 -9.26 -13.21
N HIS A 91 -0.81 -10.00 -12.27
CA HIS A 91 -0.41 -11.39 -12.04
C HIS A 91 -1.40 -12.12 -11.15
N THR A 92 -1.77 -13.33 -11.54
CA THR A 92 -2.55 -14.25 -10.72
C THR A 92 -1.60 -15.03 -9.82
N LEU A 93 -1.89 -15.07 -8.52
CA LEU A 93 -1.12 -15.81 -7.53
C LEU A 93 -1.54 -17.28 -7.46
N SER A 94 -0.55 -18.15 -7.29
CA SER A 94 -0.78 -19.51 -6.82
C SER A 94 -0.75 -19.58 -5.28
N SER A 95 -1.20 -20.69 -4.71
CA SER A 95 -1.16 -20.90 -3.25
C SER A 95 0.26 -20.98 -2.68
N THR A 96 1.25 -21.28 -3.52
CA THR A 96 2.67 -21.44 -3.16
C THR A 96 3.47 -20.14 -3.34
N ASP A 97 2.89 -19.08 -3.93
CA ASP A 97 3.59 -17.83 -4.15
C ASP A 97 3.88 -17.12 -2.82
N PRO A 98 5.10 -16.61 -2.63
CA PRO A 98 5.43 -15.80 -1.46
C PRO A 98 4.54 -14.56 -1.39
N ARG A 99 4.04 -14.26 -0.20
CA ARG A 99 3.22 -13.07 0.06
C ARG A 99 4.09 -11.93 0.58
N ARG A 100 5.15 -11.64 -0.18
CA ARG A 100 6.13 -10.59 0.12
C ARG A 100 6.32 -9.72 -1.12
N VAL A 101 6.22 -8.43 -0.93
CA VAL A 101 6.37 -7.42 -1.98
C VAL A 101 7.34 -6.33 -1.52
N ALA A 102 7.95 -5.64 -2.47
CA ALA A 102 8.79 -4.49 -2.21
C ALA A 102 8.28 -3.27 -2.96
N VAL A 103 8.56 -2.12 -2.39
CA VAL A 103 8.32 -0.82 -3.01
C VAL A 103 9.65 -0.07 -3.11
N TYR A 104 9.93 0.47 -4.28
CA TYR A 104 11.04 1.35 -4.53
C TYR A 104 10.53 2.69 -5.04
N VAL A 105 10.86 3.74 -4.32
CA VAL A 105 10.58 5.12 -4.72
C VAL A 105 11.88 5.79 -5.12
N ASN A 106 11.94 6.31 -6.33
CA ASN A 106 12.96 7.23 -6.77
C ASN A 106 12.29 8.60 -6.97
N TYR A 107 12.28 9.41 -5.92
CA TYR A 107 11.60 10.68 -5.91
C TYR A 107 12.15 11.66 -6.98
N PRO A 108 13.48 11.83 -7.15
CA PRO A 108 14.02 12.71 -8.19
C PRO A 108 13.67 12.27 -9.62
N ALA A 109 13.60 10.95 -9.87
CA ALA A 109 13.23 10.42 -11.18
C ALA A 109 11.72 10.34 -11.40
N GLY A 110 10.90 10.61 -10.38
CA GLY A 110 9.45 10.55 -10.46
C GLY A 110 8.91 9.13 -10.62
N THR A 111 9.50 8.13 -9.97
CA THR A 111 9.06 6.73 -10.13
C THR A 111 8.68 6.07 -8.81
N VAL A 112 7.61 5.27 -8.87
CA VAL A 112 7.22 4.30 -7.84
C VAL A 112 7.19 2.94 -8.50
N THR A 113 8.00 2.01 -8.02
CA THR A 113 8.11 0.65 -8.57
C THR A 113 7.71 -0.37 -7.53
N PHE A 114 6.90 -1.32 -7.92
CA PHE A 114 6.48 -2.47 -7.11
C PHE A 114 7.13 -3.74 -7.62
N TYR A 115 7.57 -4.57 -6.69
CA TYR A 115 8.18 -5.88 -6.95
C TYR A 115 7.49 -6.97 -6.14
N ARG A 116 7.42 -8.16 -6.68
CA ARG A 116 7.17 -9.40 -5.93
C ARG A 116 8.53 -9.98 -5.52
N ILE A 117 8.66 -10.40 -4.27
CA ILE A 117 9.88 -11.03 -3.79
C ILE A 117 9.70 -12.53 -3.80
N THR A 118 10.52 -13.22 -4.59
CA THR A 118 10.52 -14.68 -4.70
C THR A 118 11.89 -15.19 -4.30
N THR A 119 11.98 -15.97 -3.21
CA THR A 119 13.27 -16.55 -2.75
C THR A 119 14.36 -15.48 -2.72
N ASP A 120 14.07 -14.32 -2.12
CA ASP A 120 14.95 -13.14 -2.01
C ASP A 120 15.31 -12.44 -3.35
N THR A 121 14.64 -12.82 -4.44
CA THR A 121 14.84 -12.19 -5.74
C THR A 121 13.66 -11.27 -6.07
N PRO A 122 13.90 -9.97 -6.31
CA PRO A 122 12.86 -9.04 -6.75
C PRO A 122 12.42 -9.35 -8.20
N VAL A 123 11.14 -9.58 -8.39
CA VAL A 123 10.51 -9.70 -9.71
C VAL A 123 9.66 -8.45 -9.94
N HIS A 124 9.98 -7.71 -10.98
CA HIS A 124 9.27 -6.47 -11.33
C HIS A 124 7.78 -6.74 -11.58
N LEU A 125 6.93 -5.97 -10.95
CA LEU A 125 5.49 -5.97 -11.17
C LEU A 125 5.06 -4.78 -12.02
N HIS A 126 5.34 -3.56 -11.56
CA HIS A 126 4.92 -2.34 -12.23
C HIS A 126 5.75 -1.13 -11.80
N THR A 127 5.88 -0.15 -12.70
CA THR A 127 6.47 1.16 -12.41
C THR A 127 5.53 2.26 -12.86
N PHE A 128 5.07 3.07 -11.91
CA PHE A 128 4.45 4.35 -12.21
C PHE A 128 5.53 5.41 -12.47
N LYS A 129 5.31 6.24 -13.50
CA LYS A 129 6.15 7.39 -13.82
C LYS A 129 5.32 8.67 -13.79
N THR A 130 5.77 9.64 -13.03
CA THR A 130 5.10 10.92 -12.87
C THR A 130 6.08 11.99 -12.39
N THR A 131 5.64 13.23 -12.28
CA THR A 131 6.36 14.27 -11.57
C THR A 131 5.70 14.48 -10.22
N PHE A 132 6.40 14.19 -9.14
CA PHE A 132 5.89 14.43 -7.80
C PHE A 132 5.92 15.93 -7.47
N THR A 133 4.83 16.42 -6.92
CA THR A 133 4.65 17.84 -6.57
C THR A 133 4.70 18.09 -5.07
N GLU A 134 4.63 17.03 -4.26
CA GLU A 134 4.61 17.10 -2.80
C GLU A 134 5.36 15.91 -2.21
N PRO A 135 5.79 15.97 -0.94
CA PRO A 135 6.36 14.81 -0.25
C PRO A 135 5.43 13.60 -0.28
N LEU A 136 5.99 12.42 -0.53
CA LEU A 136 5.29 11.15 -0.50
C LEU A 136 5.39 10.51 0.89
N PHE A 137 4.40 9.70 1.21
CA PHE A 137 4.36 8.93 2.46
C PHE A 137 3.96 7.48 2.16
N PRO A 138 4.59 6.49 2.81
CA PRO A 138 4.12 5.12 2.72
C PRO A 138 2.71 5.00 3.29
N GLY A 139 1.87 4.22 2.63
CA GLY A 139 0.51 3.98 3.05
C GLY A 139 0.15 2.50 3.03
N PHE A 140 -0.66 2.07 3.98
CA PHE A 140 -1.16 0.71 4.09
C PHE A 140 -2.66 0.70 4.30
N GLY A 141 -3.36 -0.15 3.55
CA GLY A 141 -4.79 -0.36 3.68
C GLY A 141 -5.13 -1.84 3.87
N LEU A 142 -6.23 -2.11 4.57
CA LEU A 142 -6.78 -3.45 4.73
C LEU A 142 -8.12 -3.55 4.01
N GLY A 143 -8.28 -4.56 3.16
CA GLY A 143 -9.48 -4.76 2.38
C GLY A 143 -10.70 -5.09 3.24
N LEU A 144 -11.82 -4.46 2.87
CA LEU A 144 -13.15 -4.82 3.32
C LEU A 144 -13.87 -5.49 2.15
N TRP A 145 -13.75 -6.78 2.00
CA TRP A 145 -14.59 -7.44 1.02
C TRP A 145 -16.03 -7.54 1.58
N ARG A 146 -17.00 -6.99 0.85
CA ARG A 146 -18.43 -7.20 1.14
C ARG A 146 -18.76 -8.68 0.95
N GLY A 147 -18.92 -9.44 2.04
CA GLY A 147 -19.56 -10.75 2.03
C GLY A 147 -18.75 -11.97 2.44
N PHE A 148 -17.42 -11.90 2.59
CA PHE A 148 -16.63 -13.05 3.09
C PHE A 148 -15.75 -12.63 4.28
N PHE A 149 -16.26 -12.87 5.48
CA PHE A 149 -15.61 -12.55 6.76
C PHE A 149 -14.62 -13.61 7.24
N SER A 150 -13.92 -14.34 6.39
CA SER A 150 -13.10 -15.45 6.83
C SER A 150 -11.58 -15.29 6.64
N GLY A 151 -11.06 -14.08 6.69
CA GLY A 151 -9.60 -13.89 6.62
C GLY A 151 -9.12 -12.67 7.36
N SER A 152 -8.14 -12.84 8.26
CA SER A 152 -7.43 -11.72 8.87
C SER A 152 -6.49 -11.10 7.83
N SER A 153 -6.75 -9.86 7.41
CA SER A 153 -5.77 -9.12 6.61
C SER A 153 -4.70 -8.53 7.53
N SER A 154 -3.45 -8.63 7.12
CA SER A 154 -2.33 -8.03 7.85
C SER A 154 -1.23 -7.55 6.92
N VAL A 155 -0.47 -6.56 7.39
CA VAL A 155 0.72 -6.01 6.73
C VAL A 155 1.81 -5.89 7.78
N HIS A 156 2.99 -6.43 7.49
CA HIS A 156 4.18 -6.36 8.32
C HIS A 156 5.33 -5.80 7.52
N LEU A 157 5.96 -4.73 8.02
CA LEU A 157 7.21 -4.23 7.46
C LEU A 157 8.31 -5.23 7.81
N CYS A 158 9.08 -5.66 6.80
CA CYS A 158 10.27 -6.46 6.99
C CYS A 158 11.41 -5.54 7.43
N SER A 159 12.24 -5.99 8.38
CA SER A 159 13.48 -5.29 8.67
C SER A 159 14.44 -5.52 7.50
N THR A 160 14.76 -4.50 6.73
CA THR A 160 15.84 -4.53 5.75
C THR A 160 17.16 -4.33 6.49
N ALA A 161 18.07 -5.28 6.41
CA ALA A 161 19.43 -5.07 6.84
C ALA A 161 20.13 -4.12 5.85
N GLY A 162 20.24 -2.85 6.21
CA GLY A 162 21.00 -1.84 5.47
C GLY A 162 20.15 -0.79 4.75
N GLU A 163 20.25 0.43 5.29
CA GLU A 163 19.92 1.74 4.74
C GLU A 163 18.44 2.09 4.47
N ALA A 164 18.08 3.22 5.10
CA ALA A 164 16.81 3.95 5.07
C ALA A 164 15.64 3.27 5.79
N SER A 165 15.61 3.42 7.11
CA SER A 165 14.38 3.23 7.91
C SER A 165 13.29 4.18 7.43
N VAL A 166 12.17 3.61 7.00
CA VAL A 166 10.90 4.32 6.77
C VAL A 166 10.18 4.56 8.10
#